data_ae876a12d9df48e1e731f6d83a52fda1
#
_entry.id   ae876a12d9df48e1e731f6d83a52fda1
#
_cell.length_a   1.000
_cell.length_b   1.000
_cell.length_c   1.000
_cell.angle_alpha   90.00
_cell.angle_beta   90.00
_cell.angle_gamma   90.00
#
_symmetry.space_group_name_H-M   'P 1'
#
loop_
_entity.id
_entity.type
_entity.pdbx_description
1 polymer ?
#
loop_
_entity_poly.entity_id
_entity_poly.type
_entity_poly.pdbx_seq_one_letter_code
_entity_poly.pdbx_strand_id
1 'polypeptide(L)'
;MTKFNQAKFESEAKKLVVRCSYYEINEKDVFIVWFSKIGANAKAMLSSAIDNCYFEVTYFGEEGKYIVDEYDFVGYDDFHEDEEEL
;
A
#
# COMPACT_ATOMS: atom_id res chain seq x y z
N MET A 1 -16.84 -14.39 -16.08
CA MET A 1 -16.00 -13.27 -15.64
C MET A 1 -16.16 -13.04 -14.14
N THR A 2 -15.05 -12.92 -13.46
CA THR A 2 -15.06 -12.79 -12.00
C THR A 2 -15.21 -11.33 -11.61
N LYS A 3 -16.14 -11.06 -10.71
CA LYS A 3 -16.28 -9.72 -10.17
C LYS A 3 -15.10 -9.40 -9.26
N PHE A 4 -14.70 -8.15 -9.26
CA PHE A 4 -13.69 -7.69 -8.33
C PHE A 4 -14.22 -7.80 -6.90
N ASN A 5 -13.37 -8.29 -6.02
CA ASN A 5 -13.72 -8.45 -4.60
C ASN A 5 -12.74 -7.63 -3.78
N GLN A 6 -13.20 -6.50 -3.25
CA GLN A 6 -12.35 -5.60 -2.50
C GLN A 6 -11.78 -6.24 -1.24
N ALA A 7 -12.61 -6.98 -0.51
CA ALA A 7 -12.15 -7.62 0.72
C ALA A 7 -11.04 -8.62 0.44
N LYS A 8 -11.19 -9.37 -0.66
CA LYS A 8 -10.16 -10.32 -1.05
C LYS A 8 -8.88 -9.60 -1.48
N PHE A 9 -9.02 -8.52 -2.24
CA PHE A 9 -7.86 -7.73 -2.65
C PHE A 9 -7.11 -7.20 -1.43
N GLU A 10 -7.85 -6.63 -0.46
CA GLU A 10 -7.22 -6.06 0.73
C GLU A 10 -6.49 -7.13 1.53
N SER A 11 -7.10 -8.29 1.68
CA SER A 11 -6.49 -9.38 2.40
C SER A 11 -5.21 -9.86 1.70
N GLU A 12 -5.27 -10.03 0.39
CA GLU A 12 -4.10 -10.47 -0.37
C GLU A 12 -2.99 -9.42 -0.35
N ALA A 13 -3.37 -8.15 -0.44
CA ALA A 13 -2.38 -7.07 -0.40
C ALA A 13 -1.64 -7.07 0.92
N LYS A 14 -2.36 -7.24 2.03
CA LYS A 14 -1.72 -7.28 3.36
C LYS A 14 -0.77 -8.46 3.48
N LYS A 15 -1.16 -9.61 2.95
CA LYS A 15 -0.28 -10.79 2.96
C LYS A 15 1.00 -10.54 2.17
N LEU A 16 0.88 -9.87 1.04
CA LEU A 16 2.03 -9.57 0.22
C LEU A 16 2.98 -8.60 0.92
N VAL A 17 2.44 -7.60 1.61
CA VAL A 17 3.26 -6.67 2.38
C VAL A 17 4.03 -7.40 3.47
N VAL A 18 3.36 -8.33 4.17
CA VAL A 18 4.03 -9.13 5.20
C VAL A 18 5.20 -9.90 4.59
N ARG A 19 5.00 -10.47 3.41
CA ARG A 19 6.06 -11.24 2.75
C ARG A 19 7.22 -10.38 2.28
N CYS A 20 6.95 -9.12 1.94
CA CYS A 20 7.98 -8.23 1.39
C CYS A 20 8.69 -7.43 2.47
N SER A 21 8.14 -7.36 3.67
CA SER A 21 8.71 -6.57 4.74
C SER A 21 10.01 -7.19 5.27
N TYR A 22 10.95 -6.32 5.64
CA TYR A 22 12.17 -6.76 6.30
C TYR A 22 11.92 -7.17 7.74
N TYR A 23 10.82 -6.70 8.33
CA TYR A 23 10.51 -6.95 9.73
C TYR A 23 9.47 -8.04 9.84
N GLU A 24 9.50 -8.77 10.96
CA GLU A 24 8.48 -9.76 11.23
C GLU A 24 7.22 -9.02 11.68
N ILE A 25 6.26 -8.92 10.79
CA ILE A 25 4.99 -8.29 11.08
C ILE A 25 3.87 -9.24 10.71
N ASN A 26 2.69 -9.00 11.26
CA ASN A 26 1.50 -9.79 10.98
C ASN A 26 0.55 -8.96 10.12
N GLU A 27 -0.39 -9.63 9.47
CA GLU A 27 -1.38 -8.94 8.65
C GLU A 27 -2.13 -7.88 9.45
N LYS A 28 -2.36 -8.13 10.73
CA LYS A 28 -3.08 -7.19 11.59
C LYS A 28 -2.28 -5.92 11.86
N ASP A 29 -0.97 -5.95 11.64
CA ASP A 29 -0.13 -4.78 11.81
C ASP A 29 -0.11 -3.90 10.58
N VAL A 30 -0.63 -4.39 9.47
CA VAL A 30 -0.65 -3.68 8.20
C VAL A 30 -1.97 -2.96 8.04
N PHE A 31 -1.91 -1.71 7.61
CA PHE A 31 -3.12 -0.94 7.37
C PHE A 31 -3.07 -0.31 5.99
N ILE A 32 -4.25 -0.01 5.46
CA ILE A 32 -4.38 0.58 4.13
C ILE A 32 -4.45 2.09 4.29
N VAL A 33 -3.53 2.78 3.61
CA VAL A 33 -3.49 4.23 3.62
C VAL A 33 -4.51 4.80 2.66
N TRP A 34 -4.58 4.22 1.46
CA TRP A 34 -5.63 4.58 0.50
C TRP A 34 -5.84 3.41 -0.46
N PHE A 35 -6.98 3.43 -1.11
CA PHE A 35 -7.39 2.41 -2.06
C PHE A 35 -8.06 3.07 -3.25
N SER A 36 -7.80 2.54 -4.42
CA SER A 36 -8.40 3.03 -5.65
C SER A 36 -8.67 1.86 -6.58
N LYS A 37 -9.76 1.94 -7.33
CA LYS A 37 -10.12 0.90 -8.27
C LYS A 37 -10.54 1.53 -9.59
N ILE A 38 -10.00 1.03 -10.68
CA ILE A 38 -10.37 1.47 -12.01
C ILE A 38 -10.56 0.23 -12.88
N GLY A 39 -11.80 0.01 -13.31
CA GLY A 39 -12.11 -1.17 -14.12
C GLY A 39 -11.79 -2.45 -13.37
N ALA A 40 -11.02 -3.33 -13.99
CA ALA A 40 -10.63 -4.59 -13.41
C ALA A 40 -9.36 -4.48 -12.55
N ASN A 41 -8.77 -3.29 -12.46
CA ASN A 41 -7.53 -3.09 -11.75
C ASN A 41 -7.77 -2.37 -10.44
N ALA A 42 -6.89 -2.62 -9.48
CA ALA A 42 -6.98 -1.95 -8.17
C ALA A 42 -5.58 -1.63 -7.69
N LYS A 43 -5.49 -0.62 -6.85
CA LYS A 43 -4.21 -0.20 -6.29
C LYS A 43 -4.44 0.31 -4.88
N ALA A 44 -3.53 -0.02 -3.98
CA ALA A 44 -3.60 0.45 -2.61
C ALA A 44 -2.22 0.77 -2.10
N MET A 45 -2.14 1.76 -1.23
CA MET A 45 -0.92 2.05 -0.50
C MET A 45 -1.11 1.51 0.91
N LEU A 46 -0.13 0.73 1.38
CA LEU A 46 -0.19 0.11 2.69
C LEU A 46 1.05 0.45 3.49
N SER A 47 0.92 0.36 4.80
CA SER A 47 2.04 0.59 5.70
C SER A 47 1.79 -0.21 6.97
N SER A 48 2.74 -0.16 7.89
CA SER A 48 2.57 -0.79 9.19
C SER A 48 3.12 0.13 10.27
N ALA A 49 2.69 -0.11 11.50
CA ALA A 49 3.16 0.69 12.63
C ALA A 49 4.61 0.37 13.00
N ILE A 50 5.12 -0.76 12.52
CA ILE A 50 6.44 -1.25 12.88
C ILE A 50 7.51 -0.76 11.92
N ASP A 51 7.11 -0.55 10.67
CA ASP A 51 7.99 -0.29 9.55
C ASP A 51 7.72 1.12 9.03
N ASN A 52 8.77 1.84 8.65
CA ASN A 52 8.63 3.19 8.09
C ASN A 52 8.47 3.18 6.58
N CYS A 53 8.29 2.01 6.01
CA CYS A 53 8.13 1.88 4.57
C CYS A 53 6.67 1.94 4.17
N TYR A 54 6.45 2.37 2.94
CA TYR A 54 5.15 2.28 2.31
C TYR A 54 5.24 1.25 1.21
N PHE A 55 4.16 0.51 1.03
CA PHE A 55 4.08 -0.49 -0.02
C PHE A 55 2.89 -0.16 -0.90
N GLU A 56 3.13 -0.07 -2.19
CA GLU A 56 2.05 0.15 -3.15
C GLU A 56 1.77 -1.17 -3.84
N VAL A 57 0.58 -1.71 -3.64
CA VAL A 57 0.19 -2.99 -4.23
C VAL A 57 -0.77 -2.71 -5.37
N THR A 58 -0.42 -3.18 -6.55
CA THR A 58 -1.24 -3.02 -7.74
C THR A 58 -1.73 -4.39 -8.19
N TYR A 59 -3.01 -4.49 -8.48
CA TYR A 59 -3.62 -5.71 -8.98
C TYR A 59 -4.13 -5.46 -10.39
N PHE A 60 -3.68 -6.29 -11.32
CA PHE A 60 -4.12 -6.27 -12.71
C PHE A 60 -5.12 -7.40 -12.88
N GLY A 61 -6.42 -7.05 -12.90
CA GLY A 61 -7.46 -8.04 -12.83
C GLY A 61 -7.52 -9.01 -14.00
N GLU A 62 -7.20 -8.53 -15.20
CA GLU A 62 -7.27 -9.39 -16.37
C GLU A 62 -6.16 -10.42 -16.38
N GLU A 63 -5.04 -10.11 -15.75
CA GLU A 63 -3.90 -11.02 -15.69
C GLU A 63 -3.84 -11.82 -14.42
N GLY A 64 -4.63 -11.43 -13.41
CA GLY A 64 -4.55 -12.03 -12.09
C GLY A 64 -3.20 -11.82 -11.44
N LYS A 65 -2.61 -10.64 -11.65
CA LYS A 65 -1.24 -10.37 -11.28
C LYS A 65 -1.17 -9.24 -10.26
N TYR A 66 -0.29 -9.41 -9.28
CA TYR A 66 -0.01 -8.38 -8.28
C TYR A 66 1.42 -7.87 -8.46
N ILE A 67 1.60 -6.57 -8.28
CA ILE A 67 2.92 -5.95 -8.21
C ILE A 67 3.00 -5.22 -6.88
N VAL A 68 4.12 -5.37 -6.19
CA VAL A 68 4.37 -4.68 -4.93
C VAL A 68 5.57 -3.77 -5.12
N ASP A 69 5.35 -2.47 -4.96
CA ASP A 69 6.42 -1.47 -4.99
C ASP A 69 6.67 -0.99 -3.57
N GLU A 70 7.93 -0.87 -3.21
CA GLU A 70 8.32 -0.49 -1.86
C GLU A 70 8.92 0.90 -1.87
N TYR A 71 8.49 1.76 -0.92
CA TYR A 71 8.99 3.14 -0.81
C TYR A 71 9.52 3.37 0.59
N ASP A 72 10.78 3.74 0.68
CA ASP A 72 11.43 4.02 1.94
C ASP A 72 11.33 5.50 2.28
N PHE A 73 11.33 5.79 3.58
CA PHE A 73 11.47 7.15 4.05
C PHE A 73 12.90 7.61 3.75
N VAL A 74 13.02 8.70 3.02
CA VAL A 74 14.34 9.21 2.64
C VAL A 74 14.73 10.42 3.49
N GLY A 75 13.77 11.26 3.81
CA GLY A 75 14.04 12.45 4.59
C GLY A 75 12.87 13.40 4.49
N TYR A 76 12.96 14.52 5.16
CA TYR A 76 11.91 15.50 5.09
C TYR A 76 12.45 16.92 5.27
N ASP A 77 11.67 17.86 4.75
CA ASP A 77 11.87 19.28 4.99
C ASP A 77 10.56 19.76 5.61
N ASP A 78 10.62 20.58 6.65
CA ASP A 78 9.39 21.03 7.27
C ASP A 78 9.19 22.52 7.02
N PHE A 79 7.93 22.88 6.87
CA PHE A 79 7.52 24.25 6.59
C PHE A 79 6.37 24.59 7.52
N HIS A 80 6.37 25.81 8.04
CA HIS A 80 5.34 26.25 8.96
C HIS A 80 4.37 27.17 8.24
N GLU A 81 3.11 27.08 8.61
CA GLU A 81 2.06 27.83 7.95
C GLU A 81 2.28 29.34 7.97
N ASP A 82 2.93 29.84 8.99
CA ASP A 82 3.13 31.27 9.16
C ASP A 82 4.34 31.81 8.43
N GLU A 83 5.03 30.99 7.63
CA GLU A 83 6.14 31.44 6.80
C GLU A 83 5.59 32.08 5.54
N GLU A 84 6.16 33.23 5.16
CA GLU A 84 5.61 33.99 4.05
C GLU A 84 5.81 33.32 2.70
N GLU A 85 6.88 32.53 2.57
CA GLU A 85 7.20 31.86 1.30
C GLU A 85 6.38 30.64 1.01
N LEU A 86 5.54 30.24 1.92
CA LEU A 86 4.65 29.10 1.67
C LEU A 86 3.53 29.42 0.67
#